data_d8b6f7743ad4db4fcd7328f907b683bf
#
_entry.id   d8b6f7743ad4db4fcd7328f907b683bf
#
_cell.length_a   1.000
_cell.length_b   1.000
_cell.length_c   1.000
_cell.angle_alpha   90.00
_cell.angle_beta   90.00
_cell.angle_gamma   90.00
#
_symmetry.space_group_name_H-M   'P 1'
#
loop_
_entity.id
_entity.type
_entity.pdbx_description
1 polymer ?
#
loop_
_entity_poly.entity_id
_entity_poly.type
_entity_poly.pdbx_seq_one_letter_code
_entity_poly.pdbx_strand_id
1 'polypeptide(L)'
;MSVQDMTPKGGVPFEPGALNPLITEEPTPDNLKLEGIDFYHRYKEDIALLAEMDFRVFHMSIAWSRIFPNGDDAEPNEAGLAFYDKVFDELAKYGIEPLVTLSHYETPLNLAREYNGWTNRKINWFL
;
A
#
# COMPACT_ATOMS: atom_id res chain seq x y z
N MET A 1 1.55 -12.50 0.15
CA MET A 1 2.98 -12.82 0.02
C MET A 1 3.47 -13.25 1.39
N SER A 2 4.00 -14.45 1.56
CA SER A 2 4.52 -14.90 2.85
C SER A 2 5.91 -14.30 3.10
N VAL A 3 6.33 -14.21 4.37
CA VAL A 3 7.69 -13.75 4.73
C VAL A 3 8.78 -14.57 4.04
N GLN A 4 8.47 -15.81 3.67
CA GLN A 4 9.38 -16.72 2.95
C GLN A 4 9.67 -16.25 1.51
N ASP A 5 8.72 -15.53 0.89
CA ASP A 5 8.89 -15.01 -0.48
C ASP A 5 9.82 -13.79 -0.52
N MET A 6 10.18 -13.25 0.64
CA MET A 6 11.08 -12.10 0.79
C MET A 6 12.52 -12.53 1.12
N THR A 7 12.78 -13.83 1.29
CA THR A 7 14.12 -14.35 1.53
C THR A 7 14.89 -14.45 0.20
N PRO A 8 16.12 -13.91 0.12
CA PRO A 8 16.96 -14.08 -1.05
C PRO A 8 17.17 -15.57 -1.34
N LYS A 9 17.09 -15.97 -2.60
CA LYS A 9 17.50 -17.30 -3.03
C LYS A 9 18.95 -17.50 -2.61
N GLY A 10 19.20 -18.32 -1.59
CA GLY A 10 20.54 -18.55 -1.08
C GLY A 10 20.64 -18.60 0.44
N GLY A 11 19.51 -18.41 1.15
CA GLY A 11 19.46 -18.68 2.59
C GLY A 11 20.33 -17.80 3.47
N VAL A 12 20.60 -16.56 3.04
CA VAL A 12 21.25 -15.58 3.93
C VAL A 12 20.22 -15.17 4.99
N PRO A 13 20.51 -15.36 6.28
CA PRO A 13 19.60 -14.97 7.34
C PRO A 13 19.30 -13.47 7.25
N PHE A 14 18.03 -13.10 7.45
CA PHE A 14 17.67 -11.70 7.62
C PHE A 14 18.33 -11.17 8.89
N GLU A 15 19.27 -10.26 8.73
CA GLU A 15 19.84 -9.53 9.86
C GLU A 15 18.93 -8.35 10.20
N PRO A 16 18.48 -8.22 11.47
CA PRO A 16 17.70 -7.06 11.90
C PRO A 16 18.50 -5.77 11.63
N GLY A 17 17.90 -4.89 10.81
CA GLY A 17 18.53 -3.62 10.40
C GLY A 17 19.28 -3.67 9.06
N ALA A 18 19.49 -4.83 8.46
CA ALA A 18 19.94 -4.91 7.08
C ALA A 18 18.80 -4.59 6.13
N LEU A 19 19.01 -3.69 5.17
CA LEU A 19 18.08 -3.51 4.06
C LEU A 19 18.00 -4.83 3.28
N ASN A 20 16.78 -5.34 3.10
CA ASN A 20 16.58 -6.48 2.22
C ASN A 20 17.10 -6.09 0.81
N PRO A 21 18.12 -6.78 0.27
CA PRO A 21 18.66 -6.45 -1.05
C PRO A 21 17.61 -6.53 -2.17
N LEU A 22 16.50 -7.24 -1.98
CA LEU A 22 15.37 -7.26 -2.90
C LEU A 22 14.63 -5.91 -3.01
N ILE A 23 14.81 -5.02 -2.02
CA ILE A 23 14.22 -3.67 -2.05
C ILE A 23 15.04 -2.71 -2.91
N THR A 24 16.29 -3.08 -3.22
CA THR A 24 17.25 -2.26 -3.96
C THR A 24 17.46 -2.72 -5.41
N GLU A 25 16.74 -3.74 -5.88
CA GLU A 25 16.82 -4.14 -7.28
C GLU A 25 16.23 -3.05 -8.17
N GLU A 26 17.03 -2.66 -9.18
CA GLU A 26 16.56 -1.77 -10.24
C GLU A 26 15.35 -2.37 -10.95
N PRO A 27 14.38 -1.54 -11.37
CA PRO A 27 13.20 -1.99 -12.08
C PRO A 27 13.59 -2.77 -13.35
N THR A 28 13.17 -4.02 -13.42
CA THR A 28 13.34 -4.84 -14.63
C THR A 28 11.97 -5.22 -15.19
N PRO A 29 11.88 -5.57 -16.49
CA PRO A 29 10.63 -6.06 -17.08
C PRO A 29 10.03 -7.26 -16.35
N ASP A 30 10.86 -8.02 -15.65
CA ASP A 30 10.44 -9.19 -14.85
C ASP A 30 9.94 -8.83 -13.45
N ASN A 31 10.13 -7.58 -13.03
CA ASN A 31 9.67 -7.08 -11.75
C ASN A 31 8.29 -6.40 -11.88
N LEU A 32 7.24 -7.22 -12.03
CA LEU A 32 5.88 -6.79 -12.31
C LEU A 32 5.22 -5.92 -11.22
N LYS A 33 5.86 -5.73 -10.05
CA LYS A 33 5.30 -4.92 -8.96
C LYS A 33 5.45 -3.41 -9.18
N LEU A 34 6.22 -2.98 -10.16
CA LEU A 34 6.51 -1.57 -10.37
C LEU A 34 5.41 -0.84 -11.11
N GLU A 35 4.73 -1.46 -12.05
CA GLU A 35 3.67 -0.83 -12.81
C GLU A 35 2.26 -1.29 -12.39
N GLY A 36 2.03 -2.53 -12.08
CA GLY A 36 0.74 -3.03 -11.64
C GLY A 36 -0.41 -2.61 -12.57
N ILE A 37 -1.62 -2.52 -12.02
CA ILE A 37 -2.86 -2.15 -12.75
C ILE A 37 -3.07 -0.63 -12.89
N ASP A 38 -2.18 0.18 -12.32
CA ASP A 38 -2.27 1.64 -12.33
C ASP A 38 -3.63 2.20 -11.85
N PHE A 39 -4.17 1.65 -10.78
CA PHE A 39 -5.46 2.05 -10.22
C PHE A 39 -5.51 3.56 -9.89
N TYR A 40 -4.39 4.15 -9.52
CA TYR A 40 -4.30 5.57 -9.20
C TYR A 40 -4.81 6.48 -10.33
N HIS A 41 -4.49 6.15 -11.59
CA HIS A 41 -4.94 6.90 -12.75
C HIS A 41 -6.24 6.37 -13.36
N ARG A 42 -6.52 5.09 -13.17
CA ARG A 42 -7.61 4.38 -13.86
C ARG A 42 -8.82 4.06 -12.98
N TYR A 43 -8.83 4.47 -11.72
CA TYR A 43 -9.89 4.10 -10.76
C TYR A 43 -11.31 4.36 -11.26
N LYS A 44 -11.54 5.42 -12.04
CA LYS A 44 -12.88 5.72 -12.58
C LYS A 44 -13.36 4.68 -13.57
N GLU A 45 -12.46 4.27 -14.47
CA GLU A 45 -12.77 3.22 -15.47
C GLU A 45 -12.98 1.88 -14.78
N ASP A 46 -12.08 1.55 -13.84
CA ASP A 46 -12.13 0.29 -13.11
C ASP A 46 -13.40 0.18 -12.26
N ILE A 47 -13.79 1.25 -11.56
CA ILE A 47 -15.02 1.29 -10.77
C ILE A 47 -16.26 1.21 -11.66
N ALA A 48 -16.27 1.85 -12.82
CA ALA A 48 -17.37 1.74 -13.78
C ALA A 48 -17.54 0.30 -14.27
N LEU A 49 -16.45 -0.39 -14.58
CA LEU A 49 -16.47 -1.81 -14.98
C LEU A 49 -16.98 -2.72 -13.85
N LEU A 50 -16.57 -2.46 -12.61
CA LEU A 50 -17.11 -3.18 -11.44
C LEU A 50 -18.61 -2.98 -11.29
N ALA A 51 -19.09 -1.75 -11.52
CA ALA A 51 -20.52 -1.44 -11.49
C ALA A 51 -21.27 -2.16 -12.61
N GLU A 52 -20.75 -2.25 -13.82
CA GLU A 52 -21.32 -3.03 -14.92
C GLU A 52 -21.46 -4.52 -14.60
N MET A 53 -20.50 -5.06 -13.83
CA MET A 53 -20.52 -6.44 -13.33
C MET A 53 -21.43 -6.65 -12.10
N ASP A 54 -22.16 -5.61 -11.68
CA ASP A 54 -23.06 -5.60 -10.52
C ASP A 54 -22.38 -5.92 -9.18
N PHE A 55 -21.10 -5.57 -9.02
CA PHE A 55 -20.44 -5.64 -7.73
C PHE A 55 -21.01 -4.62 -6.74
N ARG A 56 -21.21 -5.05 -5.50
CA ARG A 56 -21.78 -4.22 -4.42
C ARG A 56 -20.78 -3.81 -3.37
N VAL A 57 -19.66 -4.50 -3.33
CA VAL A 57 -18.56 -4.25 -2.37
C VAL A 57 -17.24 -4.25 -3.12
N PHE A 58 -16.40 -3.27 -2.84
CA PHE A 58 -15.05 -3.20 -3.36
C PHE A 58 -14.02 -3.20 -2.22
N HIS A 59 -13.23 -4.28 -2.14
CA HIS A 59 -12.16 -4.38 -1.16
C HIS A 59 -10.90 -3.72 -1.69
N MET A 60 -10.37 -2.77 -0.93
CA MET A 60 -9.13 -2.07 -1.24
C MET A 60 -8.32 -1.80 0.01
N SER A 61 -7.02 -1.57 -0.14
CA SER A 61 -6.16 -1.05 0.91
C SER A 61 -5.80 0.41 0.66
N ILE A 62 -5.60 1.15 1.75
CA ILE A 62 -5.01 2.49 1.70
C ILE A 62 -3.49 2.34 1.77
N ALA A 63 -2.78 2.92 0.80
CA ALA A 63 -1.32 2.98 0.85
C ALA A 63 -0.90 4.00 1.90
N TRP A 64 -0.38 3.52 3.03
CA TRP A 64 0.02 4.35 4.16
C TRP A 64 1.00 5.46 3.73
N SER A 65 2.02 5.11 2.97
CA SER A 65 3.01 6.06 2.46
C SER A 65 2.46 7.12 1.50
N ARG A 66 1.26 6.95 0.98
CA ARG A 66 0.59 7.95 0.16
C ARG A 66 0.02 9.09 1.02
N ILE A 67 -0.41 8.78 2.24
CA ILE A 67 -0.97 9.76 3.19
C ILE A 67 0.13 10.28 4.10
N PHE A 68 0.94 9.39 4.66
CA PHE A 68 2.08 9.71 5.52
C PHE A 68 3.34 9.08 4.93
N PRO A 69 4.09 9.80 4.08
CA PRO A 69 5.24 9.25 3.35
C PRO A 69 6.32 8.63 4.24
N ASN A 70 6.57 9.22 5.42
CA ASN A 70 7.51 8.69 6.42
C ASN A 70 6.82 7.80 7.47
N GLY A 71 5.49 7.88 7.55
CA GLY A 71 4.66 7.14 8.48
C GLY A 71 4.47 7.81 9.84
N ASP A 72 5.40 8.65 10.26
CA ASP A 72 5.38 9.44 11.50
C ASP A 72 5.28 10.95 11.24
N ASP A 73 4.87 11.33 10.03
CA ASP A 73 4.65 12.73 9.66
C ASP A 73 3.56 13.35 10.54
N ALA A 74 3.76 14.61 10.96
CA ALA A 74 2.81 15.33 11.79
C ALA A 74 1.55 15.73 11.01
N GLU A 75 1.66 15.92 9.72
CA GLU A 75 0.58 16.33 8.81
C GLU A 75 0.45 15.34 7.67
N PRO A 76 -0.77 14.99 7.26
CA PRO A 76 -1.00 14.11 6.13
C PRO A 76 -0.68 14.81 4.80
N ASN A 77 -0.35 14.02 3.79
CA ASN A 77 -0.28 14.49 2.41
C ASN A 77 -1.69 14.73 1.86
N GLU A 78 -2.07 16.00 1.71
CA GLU A 78 -3.39 16.40 1.23
C GLU A 78 -3.74 15.82 -0.14
N ALA A 79 -2.76 15.69 -1.04
CA ALA A 79 -3.00 15.06 -2.34
C ALA A 79 -3.33 13.56 -2.21
N GLY A 80 -2.72 12.89 -1.22
CA GLY A 80 -3.03 11.50 -0.90
C GLY A 80 -4.45 11.34 -0.36
N LEU A 81 -4.86 12.18 0.58
CA LEU A 81 -6.23 12.19 1.11
C LEU A 81 -7.25 12.48 0.00
N ALA A 82 -7.03 13.52 -0.79
CA ALA A 82 -7.92 13.91 -1.88
C ALA A 82 -8.07 12.80 -2.94
N PHE A 83 -7.06 11.95 -3.13
CA PHE A 83 -7.19 10.79 -4.00
C PHE A 83 -8.19 9.78 -3.46
N TYR A 84 -8.09 9.42 -2.18
CA TYR A 84 -9.01 8.45 -1.57
C TYR A 84 -10.44 9.00 -1.47
N ASP A 85 -10.62 10.29 -1.17
CA ASP A 85 -11.93 10.95 -1.22
C ASP A 85 -12.58 10.77 -2.60
N LYS A 86 -11.83 11.02 -3.68
CA LYS A 86 -12.32 10.84 -5.05
C LYS A 86 -12.66 9.39 -5.37
N VAL A 87 -11.90 8.42 -4.85
CA VAL A 87 -12.20 6.99 -5.02
C VAL A 87 -13.51 6.63 -4.31
N PHE A 88 -13.69 7.08 -3.06
CA PHE A 88 -14.90 6.81 -2.29
C PHE A 88 -16.12 7.49 -2.90
N ASP A 89 -16.00 8.72 -3.40
CA ASP A 89 -17.06 9.41 -4.11
C ASP A 89 -17.47 8.65 -5.37
N GLU A 90 -16.50 8.14 -6.13
CA GLU A 90 -16.81 7.36 -7.34
C GLU A 90 -17.49 6.02 -7.01
N LEU A 91 -17.06 5.32 -5.96
CA LEU A 91 -17.73 4.11 -5.47
C LEU A 91 -19.17 4.41 -5.03
N ALA A 92 -19.37 5.48 -4.27
CA ALA A 92 -20.68 5.90 -3.78
C ALA A 92 -21.65 6.23 -4.92
N LYS A 93 -21.16 6.82 -6.01
CA LYS A 93 -21.91 7.14 -7.22
C LYS A 93 -22.59 5.91 -7.82
N TYR A 94 -21.96 4.74 -7.75
CA TYR A 94 -22.49 3.47 -8.25
C TYR A 94 -23.12 2.60 -7.16
N GLY A 95 -23.19 3.08 -5.91
CA GLY A 95 -23.72 2.31 -4.79
C GLY A 95 -22.84 1.12 -4.39
N ILE A 96 -21.53 1.21 -4.64
CA ILE A 96 -20.55 0.19 -4.26
C ILE A 96 -19.97 0.58 -2.89
N GLU A 97 -20.05 -0.34 -1.92
CA GLU A 97 -19.54 -0.13 -0.57
C GLU A 97 -18.05 -0.43 -0.50
N PRO A 98 -17.19 0.49 -0.02
CA PRO A 98 -15.78 0.21 0.17
C PRO A 98 -15.54 -0.64 1.43
N LEU A 99 -14.79 -1.73 1.29
CA LEU A 99 -14.23 -2.49 2.40
C LEU A 99 -12.72 -2.16 2.48
N VAL A 100 -12.33 -1.36 3.48
CA VAL A 100 -10.99 -0.77 3.53
C VAL A 100 -10.07 -1.52 4.48
N THR A 101 -8.90 -1.92 3.99
CA THR A 101 -7.77 -2.38 4.79
C THR A 101 -6.81 -1.21 5.00
N LEU A 102 -6.58 -0.82 6.26
CA LEU A 102 -5.76 0.35 6.59
C LEU A 102 -4.27 0.14 6.29
N SER A 103 -3.76 -1.07 6.49
CA SER A 103 -2.36 -1.42 6.20
C SER A 103 -2.27 -2.82 5.63
N HIS A 104 -1.62 -2.96 4.47
CA HIS A 104 -1.42 -4.23 3.77
C HIS A 104 0.02 -4.35 3.26
N TYR A 105 0.97 -4.69 4.14
CA TYR A 105 2.41 -4.88 3.89
C TYR A 105 3.21 -3.61 3.51
N GLU A 106 2.58 -2.49 3.28
CA GLU A 106 3.20 -1.25 2.79
C GLU A 106 3.61 -0.34 3.95
N THR A 107 4.36 -0.87 4.91
CA THR A 107 4.89 -0.07 6.01
C THR A 107 5.90 0.95 5.46
N PRO A 108 5.75 2.24 5.75
CA PRO A 108 6.74 3.24 5.36
C PRO A 108 8.14 2.87 5.83
N LEU A 109 9.12 3.00 4.92
CA LEU A 109 10.49 2.54 5.17
C LEU A 109 11.12 3.21 6.39
N ASN A 110 10.79 4.48 6.64
CA ASN A 110 11.24 5.20 7.83
C ASN A 110 10.80 4.52 9.12
N LEU A 111 9.56 4.03 9.19
CA LEU A 111 9.07 3.31 10.38
C LEU A 111 9.80 1.98 10.59
N ALA A 112 10.20 1.32 9.51
CA ALA A 112 11.00 0.11 9.61
C ALA A 112 12.42 0.42 10.14
N ARG A 113 13.02 1.51 9.69
CA ARG A 113 14.38 1.91 10.08
C ARG A 113 14.45 2.48 11.50
N GLU A 114 13.58 3.44 11.82
CA GLU A 114 13.66 4.20 13.08
C GLU A 114 12.94 3.50 14.24
N TYR A 115 11.92 2.71 13.94
CA TYR A 115 11.05 2.09 14.95
C TYR A 115 11.09 0.55 14.92
N ASN A 116 11.85 -0.06 14.04
CA ASN A 116 11.85 -1.51 13.83
C ASN A 116 10.47 -2.08 13.44
N GLY A 117 9.69 -1.29 12.70
CA GLY A 117 8.38 -1.68 12.17
C GLY A 117 7.41 -2.17 13.24
N TRP A 118 6.63 -3.18 12.91
CA TRP A 118 5.56 -3.74 13.76
C TRP A 118 6.01 -4.37 15.08
N THR A 119 7.31 -4.50 15.31
CA THR A 119 7.82 -4.97 16.61
C THR A 119 7.81 -3.87 17.68
N ASN A 120 7.61 -2.62 17.29
CA ASN A 120 7.56 -1.48 18.17
C ASN A 120 6.12 -1.04 18.44
N ARG A 121 5.74 -0.93 19.71
CA ARG A 121 4.38 -0.51 20.11
C ARG A 121 3.99 0.89 19.62
N LYS A 122 4.96 1.76 19.35
CA LYS A 122 4.70 3.12 18.83
C LYS A 122 4.06 3.13 17.44
N ILE A 123 4.26 2.08 16.65
CA ILE A 123 3.66 1.96 15.31
C ILE A 123 2.14 2.13 15.34
N ASN A 124 1.48 1.62 16.38
CA ASN A 124 0.03 1.73 16.52
C ASN A 124 -0.49 3.16 16.71
N TRP A 125 0.41 4.12 16.97
CA TRP A 125 0.06 5.52 17.17
C TRP A 125 0.08 6.31 15.85
N PHE A 126 0.71 5.74 14.82
CA PHE A 126 0.86 6.36 13.51
C PHE A 126 -0.13 5.81 12.46
N LEU A 127 -0.78 4.71 12.75
CA LEU A 127 -1.81 4.11 11.91
C LEU A 127 -3.20 4.66 12.26
#